data_4bcc70c7c09c9743f63c8bd6a833eb9f
#
_entry.id   4bcc70c7c09c9743f63c8bd6a833eb9f
#
_cell.length_a   1.000
_cell.length_b   1.000
_cell.length_c   1.000
_cell.angle_alpha   90.00
_cell.angle_beta   90.00
_cell.angle_gamma   90.00
#
_symmetry.space_group_name_H-M   'P 1'
#
loop_
_entity.id
_entity.type
_entity.pdbx_description
1 polymer ?
#
loop_
_entity_poly.entity_id
_entity_poly.type
_entity_poly.pdbx_seq_one_letter_code
_entity_poly.pdbx_strand_id
1 'polypeptide(L)'
;MGDYPQIAQGKGGCEVRNGPDTGETFDHHQVEYVYGSKWDGPSVRMHSSCRHIPGVFNSVSEHAHGSKGYAIINGGRLYDNDGKEIFRAQGGGSSEMTHKKAFIDAIRNDKEFNECDNGALSSMTAVFGRMATYSGQLLKIDDCLNTKVDVFPYDEELGWDSNPPVLPDKAGNYQRPVPGKTKVI
;
A
#
# COMPACT_ATOMS: atom_id res chain seq x y z
N MET A 1 -3.88 -5.02 12.44
CA MET A 1 -4.33 -3.77 13.05
C MET A 1 -5.85 -3.62 12.96
N GLY A 2 -6.49 -4.19 11.99
CA GLY A 2 -7.96 -4.33 11.96
C GLY A 2 -8.73 -3.06 11.60
N ASP A 3 -8.05 -2.01 11.16
CA ASP A 3 -8.64 -0.72 10.78
C ASP A 3 -7.74 0.03 9.80
N TYR A 4 -8.21 1.14 9.25
CA TYR A 4 -7.42 2.06 8.45
C TYR A 4 -6.40 2.84 9.27
N PRO A 5 -5.22 3.13 8.72
CA PRO A 5 -4.42 4.22 9.26
C PRO A 5 -5.18 5.54 9.11
N GLN A 6 -5.15 6.37 10.14
CA GLN A 6 -5.90 7.63 10.17
C GLN A 6 -5.13 8.78 9.52
N ILE A 7 -3.81 8.71 9.56
CA ILE A 7 -2.91 9.74 9.03
C ILE A 7 -1.78 9.04 8.28
N ALA A 8 -1.33 9.65 7.18
CA ALA A 8 -0.14 9.22 6.46
C ALA A 8 0.69 10.41 6.01
N GLN A 9 2.00 10.23 5.99
CA GLN A 9 2.95 11.06 5.30
C GLN A 9 3.96 10.19 4.57
N GLY A 10 4.57 10.71 3.50
CA GLY A 10 5.52 9.88 2.76
C GLY A 10 6.47 10.65 1.89
N LYS A 11 7.50 9.95 1.45
CA LYS A 11 8.52 10.43 0.51
C LYS A 11 8.65 9.40 -0.60
N GLY A 12 8.87 9.87 -1.81
CA GLY A 12 9.07 8.99 -2.97
C GLY A 12 9.51 9.80 -4.18
N GLY A 13 9.77 9.11 -5.26
CA GLY A 13 10.19 9.73 -6.49
C GLY A 13 10.53 8.73 -7.59
N CYS A 14 11.11 9.25 -8.66
CA CYS A 14 11.63 8.49 -9.78
C CYS A 14 13.14 8.70 -9.89
N GLU A 15 13.90 7.67 -9.55
CA GLU A 15 15.35 7.65 -9.71
C GLU A 15 15.73 7.03 -11.05
N VAL A 16 15.10 5.92 -11.40
CA VAL A 16 15.42 5.13 -12.61
C VAL A 16 14.31 5.15 -13.66
N ARG A 17 13.07 5.42 -13.28
CA ARG A 17 11.93 5.51 -14.21
C ARG A 17 11.82 6.90 -14.82
N ASN A 18 12.84 7.31 -15.58
CA ASN A 18 13.00 8.69 -16.06
C ASN A 18 12.84 8.85 -17.58
N GLY A 19 12.64 7.76 -18.32
CA GLY A 19 12.54 7.77 -19.77
C GLY A 19 11.09 7.77 -20.29
N PRO A 20 10.92 7.81 -21.61
CA PRO A 20 9.67 7.54 -22.26
C PRO A 20 9.21 6.11 -21.91
N ASP A 21 7.95 5.84 -22.02
CA ASP A 21 7.32 4.52 -21.76
C ASP A 21 7.48 3.99 -20.32
N THR A 22 7.93 4.82 -19.37
CA THR A 22 8.05 4.43 -17.96
C THR A 22 6.83 4.79 -17.12
N GLY A 23 5.86 5.50 -17.70
CA GLY A 23 4.66 5.98 -17.02
C GLY A 23 4.95 7.08 -15.99
N GLU A 24 3.96 7.35 -15.15
CA GLU A 24 4.03 8.38 -14.10
C GLU A 24 4.41 7.84 -12.72
N THR A 25 4.42 6.52 -12.56
CA THR A 25 4.56 5.87 -11.26
C THR A 25 5.96 6.06 -10.69
N PHE A 26 6.03 6.44 -9.43
CA PHE A 26 7.29 6.47 -8.68
C PHE A 26 7.93 5.08 -8.61
N ASP A 27 9.25 5.02 -8.61
CA ASP A 27 10.00 3.77 -8.48
C ASP A 27 10.42 3.46 -7.04
N HIS A 28 10.18 4.39 -6.13
CA HIS A 28 10.37 4.16 -4.69
C HIS A 28 9.38 4.98 -3.85
N HIS A 29 8.99 4.40 -2.74
CA HIS A 29 8.11 5.01 -1.75
C HIS A 29 8.60 4.65 -0.34
N GLN A 30 8.51 5.62 0.57
CA GLN A 30 8.60 5.41 2.01
C GLN A 30 7.45 6.13 2.66
N VAL A 31 6.62 5.41 3.38
CA VAL A 31 5.40 5.93 4.00
C VAL A 31 5.40 5.62 5.48
N GLU A 32 5.05 6.59 6.28
CA GLU A 32 4.69 6.42 7.68
C GLU A 32 3.19 6.57 7.83
N TYR A 33 2.56 5.51 8.34
CA TYR A 33 1.14 5.48 8.66
C TYR A 33 0.94 5.54 10.15
N VAL A 34 -0.04 6.31 10.60
CA VAL A 34 -0.40 6.47 12.00
C VAL A 34 -1.79 5.90 12.24
N TYR A 35 -1.87 4.88 13.08
CA TYR A 35 -3.11 4.29 13.56
C TYR A 35 -3.57 4.98 14.84
N GLY A 36 -3.92 6.25 14.71
CA GLY A 36 -4.34 7.14 15.79
C GLY A 36 -4.80 8.47 15.22
N SER A 37 -5.59 9.21 16.00
CA SER A 37 -6.25 10.44 15.56
C SER A 37 -5.35 11.68 15.46
N LYS A 38 -4.13 11.60 16.00
CA LYS A 38 -3.17 12.72 16.02
C LYS A 38 -1.79 12.26 15.58
N TRP A 39 -1.11 13.09 14.80
CA TRP A 39 0.25 12.82 14.32
C TRP A 39 1.26 12.62 15.47
N ASP A 40 1.20 13.44 16.48
CA ASP A 40 2.10 13.47 17.63
C ASP A 40 1.56 12.74 18.88
N GLY A 41 0.39 12.10 18.74
CA GLY A 41 -0.27 11.36 19.81
C GLY A 41 0.20 9.92 19.99
N PRO A 42 -0.20 9.26 21.07
CA PRO A 42 0.01 7.83 21.25
C PRO A 42 -0.67 7.05 20.13
N SER A 43 0.10 6.21 19.42
CA SER A 43 -0.44 5.46 18.28
C SER A 43 0.48 4.31 17.90
N VAL A 44 -0.06 3.35 17.20
CA VAL A 44 0.76 2.39 16.45
C VAL A 44 1.20 3.08 15.15
N ARG A 45 2.49 2.97 14.82
CA ARG A 45 3.05 3.47 13.57
C ARG A 45 3.50 2.31 12.71
N MET A 46 3.18 2.40 11.44
CA MET A 46 3.67 1.46 10.44
C MET A 46 4.55 2.22 9.44
N HIS A 47 5.77 1.78 9.29
CA HIS A 47 6.70 2.25 8.27
C HIS A 47 6.67 1.27 7.11
N SER A 48 6.23 1.73 5.94
CA SER A 48 6.22 0.97 4.71
C SER A 48 7.27 1.52 3.76
N SER A 49 8.06 0.64 3.19
CA SER A 49 9.12 1.00 2.25
C SER A 49 9.06 0.06 1.06
N CYS A 50 9.02 0.60 -0.14
CA CYS A 50 9.14 -0.20 -1.35
C CYS A 50 10.00 0.52 -2.39
N ARG A 51 10.68 -0.25 -3.22
CA ARG A 51 11.45 0.27 -4.35
C ARG A 51 11.60 -0.75 -5.44
N HIS A 52 11.68 -0.27 -6.65
CA HIS A 52 11.87 -1.07 -7.85
C HIS A 52 13.07 -0.51 -8.63
N ILE A 53 14.25 -0.61 -8.02
CA ILE A 53 15.51 -0.06 -8.52
C ILE A 53 16.50 -1.23 -8.67
N PRO A 54 17.10 -1.45 -9.87
CA PRO A 54 18.08 -2.50 -10.06
C PRO A 54 19.36 -2.31 -9.22
N GLY A 55 19.95 -3.41 -8.77
CA GLY A 55 21.24 -3.39 -8.09
C GLY A 55 21.24 -2.92 -6.62
N VAL A 56 20.07 -2.65 -6.05
CA VAL A 56 19.96 -2.27 -4.62
C VAL A 56 19.60 -3.45 -3.73
N PHE A 57 19.83 -3.30 -2.42
CA PHE A 57 19.38 -4.28 -1.43
C PHE A 57 17.88 -4.59 -1.59
N ASN A 58 17.55 -5.87 -1.69
CA ASN A 58 16.18 -6.35 -1.84
C ASN A 58 15.76 -7.16 -0.62
N SER A 59 14.57 -6.84 -0.10
CA SER A 59 13.93 -7.58 1.00
C SER A 59 12.42 -7.47 0.85
N VAL A 60 11.74 -8.60 0.98
CA VAL A 60 10.28 -8.67 1.14
C VAL A 60 10.02 -9.25 2.52
N SER A 61 9.74 -8.41 3.49
CA SER A 61 9.64 -8.80 4.88
C SER A 61 8.76 -7.84 5.67
N GLU A 62 8.09 -8.37 6.68
CA GLU A 62 7.25 -7.64 7.62
C GLU A 62 7.72 -7.93 9.05
N HIS A 63 7.92 -6.86 9.81
CA HIS A 63 8.35 -6.91 11.20
C HIS A 63 7.41 -6.10 12.08
N ALA A 64 7.16 -6.58 13.29
CA ALA A 64 6.45 -5.83 14.32
C ALA A 64 7.29 -5.79 15.60
N HIS A 65 7.43 -4.61 16.19
CA HIS A 65 8.14 -4.41 17.44
C HIS A 65 7.17 -3.91 18.52
N GLY A 66 7.20 -4.57 19.66
CA GLY A 66 6.38 -4.23 20.82
C GLY A 66 7.22 -4.10 22.09
N SER A 67 6.58 -3.71 23.18
CA SER A 67 7.24 -3.55 24.48
C SER A 67 7.76 -4.86 25.10
N LYS A 68 7.25 -6.02 24.63
CA LYS A 68 7.58 -7.34 25.18
C LYS A 68 8.36 -8.23 24.22
N GLY A 69 8.72 -7.72 23.04
CA GLY A 69 9.44 -8.49 22.04
C GLY A 69 9.14 -8.04 20.62
N TYR A 70 9.51 -8.86 19.65
CA TYR A 70 9.32 -8.55 18.24
C TYR A 70 8.86 -9.78 17.44
N ALA A 71 8.24 -9.53 16.31
CA ALA A 71 7.77 -10.56 15.38
C ALA A 71 8.40 -10.40 13.99
N ILE A 72 8.72 -11.54 13.38
CA ILE A 72 8.96 -11.68 11.94
C ILE A 72 7.69 -12.26 11.36
N ILE A 73 6.84 -11.39 10.78
CA ILE A 73 5.45 -11.75 10.43
C ILE A 73 5.41 -12.78 9.30
N ASN A 74 6.11 -12.51 8.20
CA ASN A 74 6.18 -13.44 7.08
C ASN A 74 6.92 -14.75 7.39
N GLY A 75 7.70 -14.79 8.46
CA GLY A 75 8.33 -16.00 9.00
C GLY A 75 7.51 -16.71 10.05
N GLY A 76 6.40 -16.13 10.50
CA GLY A 76 5.55 -16.69 11.55
C GLY A 76 6.26 -16.89 12.89
N ARG A 77 7.17 -15.98 13.26
CA ARG A 77 8.01 -16.12 14.47
C ARG A 77 7.83 -14.94 15.39
N LEU A 78 7.83 -15.23 16.69
CA LEU A 78 7.78 -14.24 17.76
C LEU A 78 8.94 -14.48 18.73
N TYR A 79 9.61 -13.40 19.10
CA TYR A 79 10.76 -13.39 20.00
C TYR A 79 10.49 -12.45 21.18
N ASP A 80 11.02 -12.79 22.36
CA ASP A 80 11.07 -11.88 23.48
C ASP A 80 12.19 -10.82 23.31
N ASN A 81 12.34 -9.94 24.31
CA ASN A 81 13.36 -8.88 24.28
C ASN A 81 14.79 -9.41 24.40
N ASP A 82 14.98 -10.63 24.88
CA ASP A 82 16.27 -11.31 25.00
C ASP A 82 16.63 -12.07 23.70
N GLY A 83 15.75 -12.03 22.69
CA GLY A 83 15.95 -12.70 21.41
C GLY A 83 15.61 -14.19 21.43
N LYS A 84 14.99 -14.69 22.50
CA LYS A 84 14.53 -16.08 22.57
C LYS A 84 13.23 -16.23 21.78
N GLU A 85 13.19 -17.23 20.90
CA GLU A 85 11.96 -17.59 20.18
C GLU A 85 10.93 -18.14 21.17
N ILE A 86 9.79 -17.44 21.29
CA ILE A 86 8.68 -17.81 22.19
C ILE A 86 7.46 -18.35 21.46
N PHE A 87 7.41 -18.19 20.13
CA PHE A 87 6.37 -18.73 19.29
C PHE A 87 6.87 -18.94 17.86
N ARG A 88 6.43 -20.04 17.27
CA ARG A 88 6.59 -20.34 15.84
C ARG A 88 5.28 -20.87 15.29
N ALA A 89 4.77 -20.24 14.25
CA ALA A 89 3.58 -20.71 13.54
C ALA A 89 3.84 -22.12 12.97
N GLN A 90 2.91 -23.02 13.17
CA GLN A 90 2.92 -24.32 12.54
C GLN A 90 2.04 -24.27 11.29
N GLY A 91 2.54 -24.77 10.20
CA GLY A 91 1.84 -24.85 8.93
C GLY A 91 2.62 -24.13 7.83
N GLY A 92 2.79 -24.79 6.74
CA GLY A 92 3.46 -24.31 5.55
C GLY A 92 2.60 -24.65 4.35
N GLY A 93 1.87 -23.69 3.86
CA GLY A 93 1.20 -23.76 2.58
C GLY A 93 1.29 -22.41 1.90
N SER A 94 1.15 -22.37 0.60
CA SER A 94 0.95 -21.09 -0.09
C SER A 94 -0.28 -20.40 0.49
N SER A 95 -0.15 -19.14 0.89
CA SER A 95 -1.27 -18.31 1.35
C SER A 95 -2.40 -18.28 0.31
N GLU A 96 -2.04 -18.29 -0.97
CA GLU A 96 -2.99 -18.36 -2.09
C GLU A 96 -3.81 -19.67 -2.08
N MET A 97 -3.16 -20.80 -1.84
CA MET A 97 -3.85 -22.08 -1.78
C MET A 97 -4.78 -22.16 -0.58
N THR A 98 -4.36 -21.62 0.55
CA THR A 98 -5.18 -21.57 1.78
C THR A 98 -6.43 -20.72 1.54
N HIS A 99 -6.28 -19.55 0.92
CA HIS A 99 -7.39 -18.66 0.58
C HIS A 99 -8.37 -19.31 -0.42
N LYS A 100 -7.86 -19.90 -1.49
CA LYS A 100 -8.69 -20.62 -2.48
C LYS A 100 -9.45 -21.79 -1.83
N LYS A 101 -8.78 -22.54 -0.96
CA LYS A 101 -9.42 -23.63 -0.22
C LYS A 101 -10.55 -23.12 0.68
N ALA A 102 -10.32 -22.06 1.45
CA ALA A 102 -11.33 -21.44 2.30
C ALA A 102 -12.56 -21.01 1.50
N PHE A 103 -12.37 -20.40 0.34
CA PHE A 103 -13.45 -20.00 -0.56
C PHE A 103 -14.24 -21.21 -1.09
N ILE A 104 -13.57 -22.26 -1.58
CA ILE A 104 -14.21 -23.48 -2.07
C ILE A 104 -14.94 -24.21 -0.95
N ASP A 105 -14.35 -24.27 0.25
CA ASP A 105 -14.99 -24.91 1.40
C ASP A 105 -16.23 -24.11 1.87
N ALA A 106 -16.22 -22.79 1.75
CA ALA A 106 -17.39 -21.97 2.01
C ALA A 106 -18.55 -22.29 1.03
N ILE A 107 -18.26 -22.37 -0.27
CA ILE A 107 -19.25 -22.74 -1.30
C ILE A 107 -19.82 -24.14 -1.01
N ARG A 108 -18.96 -25.12 -0.72
CA ARG A 108 -19.37 -26.50 -0.48
C ARG A 108 -20.24 -26.70 0.76
N ASN A 109 -20.05 -25.85 1.74
CA ASN A 109 -20.73 -25.93 3.04
C ASN A 109 -21.80 -24.85 3.23
N ASP A 110 -22.15 -24.13 2.16
CA ASP A 110 -23.13 -23.04 2.18
C ASP A 110 -22.85 -22.00 3.30
N LYS A 111 -21.59 -21.62 3.44
CA LYS A 111 -21.13 -20.64 4.43
C LYS A 111 -20.90 -19.29 3.76
N GLU A 112 -21.26 -18.22 4.46
CA GLU A 112 -20.91 -16.87 4.03
C GLU A 112 -19.40 -16.70 3.95
N PHE A 113 -18.93 -16.11 2.85
CA PHE A 113 -17.54 -15.75 2.63
C PHE A 113 -17.48 -14.40 1.93
N ASN A 114 -17.24 -13.35 2.69
CA ASN A 114 -17.18 -11.98 2.18
C ASN A 114 -15.91 -11.28 2.66
N GLU A 115 -15.02 -10.97 1.73
CA GLU A 115 -13.75 -10.27 1.98
C GLU A 115 -13.75 -8.84 1.44
N CYS A 116 -14.91 -8.29 1.07
CA CYS A 116 -15.00 -6.96 0.47
C CYS A 116 -14.43 -5.88 1.38
N ASP A 117 -14.78 -5.89 2.66
CA ASP A 117 -14.33 -4.87 3.61
C ASP A 117 -12.81 -4.97 3.82
N ASN A 118 -12.28 -6.18 3.98
CA ASN A 118 -10.84 -6.40 4.10
C ASN A 118 -10.10 -5.98 2.83
N GLY A 119 -10.64 -6.30 1.67
CA GLY A 119 -10.10 -5.90 0.38
C GLY A 119 -10.09 -4.39 0.20
N ALA A 120 -11.19 -3.72 0.56
CA ALA A 120 -11.32 -2.26 0.51
C ALA A 120 -10.33 -1.58 1.46
N LEU A 121 -10.23 -2.05 2.71
CA LEU A 121 -9.32 -1.55 3.74
C LEU A 121 -7.85 -1.62 3.30
N SER A 122 -7.44 -2.78 2.81
CA SER A 122 -6.04 -2.99 2.40
C SER A 122 -5.69 -2.20 1.14
N SER A 123 -6.59 -2.16 0.15
CA SER A 123 -6.41 -1.38 -1.07
C SER A 123 -6.33 0.11 -0.79
N MET A 124 -7.25 0.62 0.05
CA MET A 124 -7.22 2.04 0.42
C MET A 124 -5.95 2.40 1.21
N THR A 125 -5.43 1.51 2.05
CA THR A 125 -4.16 1.76 2.74
C THR A 125 -3.01 1.98 1.74
N ALA A 126 -2.92 1.17 0.68
CA ALA A 126 -1.91 1.33 -0.36
C ALA A 126 -2.11 2.63 -1.15
N VAL A 127 -3.35 2.94 -1.54
CA VAL A 127 -3.70 4.19 -2.25
C VAL A 127 -3.37 5.41 -1.40
N PHE A 128 -3.68 5.37 -0.12
CA PHE A 128 -3.39 6.43 0.84
C PHE A 128 -1.89 6.75 0.92
N GLY A 129 -1.05 5.71 0.96
CA GLY A 129 0.40 5.87 0.91
C GLY A 129 0.90 6.49 -0.39
N ARG A 130 0.32 6.10 -1.54
CA ARG A 130 0.62 6.72 -2.82
C ARG A 130 0.22 8.21 -2.83
N MET A 131 -0.97 8.54 -2.34
CA MET A 131 -1.43 9.93 -2.25
C MET A 131 -0.48 10.76 -1.38
N ALA A 132 -0.04 10.22 -0.22
CA ALA A 132 0.91 10.89 0.66
C ALA A 132 2.26 11.15 -0.01
N THR A 133 2.81 10.17 -0.74
CA THR A 133 4.10 10.33 -1.43
C THR A 133 3.99 11.25 -2.64
N TYR A 134 2.90 11.19 -3.41
CA TYR A 134 2.70 12.02 -4.59
C TYR A 134 2.49 13.50 -4.25
N SER A 135 1.73 13.77 -3.19
CA SER A 135 1.51 15.14 -2.72
C SER A 135 2.66 15.69 -1.87
N GLY A 136 3.38 14.81 -1.15
CA GLY A 136 4.36 15.21 -0.14
C GLY A 136 3.72 15.87 1.09
N GLN A 137 2.42 15.67 1.31
CA GLN A 137 1.67 16.28 2.40
C GLN A 137 1.37 15.29 3.52
N LEU A 138 1.08 15.82 4.70
CA LEU A 138 0.45 15.07 5.77
C LEU A 138 -1.05 14.97 5.47
N LEU A 139 -1.52 13.76 5.22
CA LEU A 139 -2.91 13.50 4.82
C LEU A 139 -3.69 12.80 5.92
N LYS A 140 -4.99 13.07 5.98
CA LYS A 140 -5.96 12.31 6.77
C LYS A 140 -6.77 11.40 5.86
N ILE A 141 -7.11 10.22 6.34
CA ILE A 141 -7.84 9.23 5.56
C ILE A 141 -9.19 9.73 5.08
N ASP A 142 -9.92 10.46 5.92
CA ASP A 142 -11.25 10.99 5.59
C ASP A 142 -11.18 11.98 4.41
N ASP A 143 -10.15 12.82 4.35
CA ASP A 143 -9.94 13.76 3.24
C ASP A 143 -9.66 12.99 1.94
N CYS A 144 -8.92 11.89 2.02
CA CYS A 144 -8.61 11.05 0.88
C CYS A 144 -9.81 10.22 0.38
N LEU A 145 -10.64 9.72 1.28
CA LEU A 145 -11.87 9.01 0.93
C LEU A 145 -12.91 9.93 0.27
N ASN A 146 -12.89 11.21 0.59
CA ASN A 146 -13.83 12.20 0.07
C ASN A 146 -13.22 13.11 -1.02
N THR A 147 -12.05 12.76 -1.54
CA THR A 147 -11.39 13.56 -2.60
C THR A 147 -12.30 13.72 -3.81
N LYS A 148 -12.20 14.90 -4.44
CA LYS A 148 -12.84 15.21 -5.72
C LYS A 148 -11.83 15.17 -6.88
N VAL A 149 -10.58 14.82 -6.59
CA VAL A 149 -9.56 14.65 -7.63
C VAL A 149 -9.86 13.36 -8.40
N ASP A 150 -10.24 13.52 -9.65
CA ASP A 150 -10.43 12.41 -10.56
C ASP A 150 -9.10 12.02 -11.19
N VAL A 151 -8.63 10.82 -10.89
CA VAL A 151 -7.37 10.27 -11.45
C VAL A 151 -7.59 9.50 -12.74
N PHE A 152 -8.85 9.30 -13.13
CA PHE A 152 -9.25 8.64 -14.38
C PHE A 152 -10.39 9.40 -15.03
N PRO A 153 -10.18 10.67 -15.44
CA PRO A 153 -11.23 11.51 -16.02
C PRO A 153 -11.65 10.97 -17.40
N TYR A 154 -12.67 10.15 -17.40
CA TYR A 154 -13.18 9.55 -18.61
C TYR A 154 -14.67 9.85 -18.76
N ASP A 155 -15.01 10.71 -19.72
CA ASP A 155 -16.38 11.18 -19.94
C ASP A 155 -17.14 10.37 -20.99
N GLU A 156 -16.48 9.42 -21.65
CA GLU A 156 -17.03 8.59 -22.71
C GLU A 156 -17.10 7.11 -22.31
N GLU A 157 -17.98 6.37 -22.99
CA GLU A 157 -18.01 4.92 -22.81
C GLU A 157 -16.71 4.28 -23.32
N LEU A 158 -16.10 3.45 -22.47
CA LEU A 158 -14.84 2.76 -22.80
C LEU A 158 -15.07 1.70 -23.87
N GLY A 159 -14.40 1.85 -25.00
CA GLY A 159 -14.34 0.89 -26.08
C GLY A 159 -12.94 0.39 -26.37
N TRP A 160 -12.82 -0.60 -27.23
CA TRP A 160 -11.51 -1.19 -27.59
C TRP A 160 -10.57 -0.19 -28.26
N ASP A 161 -11.11 0.81 -28.96
CA ASP A 161 -10.33 1.82 -29.68
C ASP A 161 -10.29 3.18 -28.95
N SER A 162 -10.79 3.23 -27.72
CA SER A 162 -10.77 4.46 -26.91
C SER A 162 -9.34 4.83 -26.51
N ASN A 163 -9.00 6.09 -26.63
CA ASN A 163 -7.75 6.59 -26.07
C ASN A 163 -7.79 6.54 -24.55
N PRO A 164 -6.67 6.23 -23.85
CA PRO A 164 -6.61 6.39 -22.42
C PRO A 164 -6.79 7.86 -22.02
N PRO A 165 -7.37 8.17 -20.84
CA PRO A 165 -7.66 9.54 -20.42
C PRO A 165 -6.41 10.39 -20.21
N VAL A 166 -5.27 9.75 -20.01
CA VAL A 166 -3.97 10.41 -19.89
C VAL A 166 -3.05 9.86 -20.98
N LEU A 167 -2.56 10.75 -21.82
CA LEU A 167 -1.63 10.43 -22.90
C LEU A 167 -0.23 10.97 -22.58
N PRO A 168 0.84 10.32 -23.06
CA PRO A 168 2.17 10.86 -22.98
C PRO A 168 2.31 12.13 -23.86
N ASP A 169 3.31 12.92 -23.59
CA ASP A 169 3.72 14.02 -24.45
C ASP A 169 4.32 13.51 -25.79
N LYS A 170 4.70 14.43 -26.69
CA LYS A 170 5.28 14.10 -27.99
C LYS A 170 6.61 13.31 -27.91
N ALA A 171 7.26 13.35 -26.77
CA ALA A 171 8.51 12.62 -26.50
C ALA A 171 8.26 11.27 -25.78
N GLY A 172 7.01 10.89 -25.57
CA GLY A 172 6.63 9.63 -24.88
C GLY A 172 6.65 9.71 -23.36
N ASN A 173 6.75 10.90 -22.77
CA ASN A 173 6.82 11.05 -21.32
C ASN A 173 5.45 11.37 -20.73
N TYR A 174 5.13 10.73 -19.61
CA TYR A 174 3.98 11.06 -18.78
C TYR A 174 4.34 12.13 -17.75
N GLN A 175 3.38 12.97 -17.43
CA GLN A 175 3.56 13.98 -16.38
C GLN A 175 3.62 13.27 -15.02
N ARG A 176 4.78 13.34 -14.38
CA ARG A 176 5.01 12.73 -13.07
C ARG A 176 4.47 13.60 -11.94
N PRO A 177 4.00 12.99 -10.86
CA PRO A 177 3.68 13.71 -9.63
C PRO A 177 4.92 14.47 -9.11
N VAL A 178 4.66 15.66 -8.58
CA VAL A 178 5.70 16.51 -7.97
C VAL A 178 5.28 16.81 -6.53
N PRO A 179 5.96 16.23 -5.53
CA PRO A 179 5.66 16.50 -4.13
C PRO A 179 5.67 18.00 -3.83
N GLY A 180 4.66 18.45 -3.09
CA GLY A 180 4.43 19.87 -2.80
C GLY A 180 3.63 20.62 -3.89
N LYS A 181 3.40 20.00 -5.06
CA LYS A 181 2.62 20.62 -6.16
C LYS A 181 1.43 19.76 -6.59
N THR A 182 1.60 18.44 -6.63
CA THR A 182 0.54 17.53 -7.05
C THR A 182 -0.59 17.49 -6.04
N LYS A 183 -1.79 17.82 -6.50
CA LYS A 183 -3.01 17.74 -5.70
C LYS A 183 -3.53 16.31 -5.73
N VAL A 184 -3.93 15.80 -4.55
CA VAL A 184 -4.53 14.46 -4.38
C VAL A 184 -5.83 14.50 -3.59
N ILE A 185 -6.15 15.65 -3.00
CA ILE A 185 -7.38 15.97 -2.28
C ILE A 185 -7.85 17.36 -2.65
#